data_eabfea71ff3f9331e0d13ea86fc0513a
#
_entry.id   eabfea71ff3f9331e0d13ea86fc0513a
#
_cell.length_a   1.000
_cell.length_b   1.000
_cell.length_c   1.000
_cell.angle_alpha   90.00
_cell.angle_beta   90.00
_cell.angle_gamma   90.00
#
_symmetry.space_group_name_H-M   'P 1'
#
loop_
_entity.id
_entity.type
_entity.pdbx_description
1 polymer ?
#
loop_
_entity_poly.entity_id
_entity_poly.type
_entity_poly.pdbx_seq_one_letter_code
_entity_poly.pdbx_strand_id
1 'polypeptide(L)'
;NFHNPALSHSMESIMLSNTTISNGSVQRMQRLMDSKLSGLNSYLSPVGGKSAGFAPSQKTAASILAEIRHLALPISFDASPVSDSVEDMSTMTPSSSKKLIKQSQLIKLISGLECLVACQALDMRYKNVLNSKKIIA
;
A
#
# COMPACT_ATOMS: atom_id res chain seq x y z
N ASN A 1 -26.39 1.42 25.47
CA ASN A 1 -24.96 1.37 25.78
C ASN A 1 -24.26 2.60 25.25
N PHE A 2 -23.46 3.24 26.08
CA PHE A 2 -22.66 4.41 25.71
C PHE A 2 -21.47 4.04 24.83
N HIS A 3 -21.03 2.76 24.85
CA HIS A 3 -19.86 2.25 24.15
C HIS A 3 -20.21 1.10 23.21
N ASN A 4 -19.57 1.10 22.03
CA ASN A 4 -19.73 0.04 21.04
C ASN A 4 -18.36 -0.52 20.63
N PRO A 5 -17.80 -1.48 21.38
CA PRO A 5 -16.49 -2.05 21.07
C PRO A 5 -16.50 -2.83 19.74
N ALA A 6 -17.63 -3.39 19.33
CA ALA A 6 -17.73 -4.12 18.06
C ALA A 6 -17.37 -3.25 16.86
N LEU A 7 -17.69 -1.95 16.90
CA LEU A 7 -17.36 -1.02 15.84
C LEU A 7 -15.85 -0.78 15.74
N SER A 8 -15.16 -0.58 16.89
CA SER A 8 -13.70 -0.43 16.92
C SER A 8 -13.00 -1.67 16.38
N HIS A 9 -13.40 -2.87 16.82
CA HIS A 9 -12.83 -4.13 16.36
C HIS A 9 -13.06 -4.36 14.86
N SER A 10 -14.23 -3.98 14.36
CA SER A 10 -14.51 -4.07 12.91
C SER A 10 -13.60 -3.16 12.10
N MET A 11 -13.37 -1.92 12.56
CA MET A 11 -12.43 -0.99 11.93
C MET A 11 -11.00 -1.52 11.94
N GLU A 12 -10.57 -2.13 13.04
CA GLU A 12 -9.24 -2.72 13.17
C GLU A 12 -9.07 -3.92 12.24
N SER A 13 -10.09 -4.77 12.10
CA SER A 13 -10.10 -5.88 11.14
C SER A 13 -9.98 -5.38 9.69
N ILE A 14 -10.66 -4.28 9.34
CA ILE A 14 -10.52 -3.63 8.04
C ILE A 14 -9.09 -3.12 7.85
N MET A 15 -8.49 -2.48 8.86
CA MET A 15 -7.12 -1.97 8.77
C MET A 15 -6.09 -3.08 8.56
N LEU A 16 -6.27 -4.24 9.17
CA LEU A 16 -5.43 -5.43 8.94
C LEU A 16 -5.56 -5.94 7.50
N SER A 17 -6.79 -6.07 7.00
CA SER A 17 -7.07 -6.48 5.62
C SER A 17 -6.46 -5.51 4.61
N ASN A 18 -6.60 -4.21 4.84
CA ASN A 18 -6.02 -3.15 4.04
C ASN A 18 -4.49 -3.24 3.99
N THR A 19 -3.85 -3.61 5.08
CA THR A 19 -2.40 -3.83 5.14
C THR A 19 -1.97 -4.98 4.24
N THR A 20 -2.72 -6.07 4.22
CA THR A 20 -2.46 -7.23 3.36
C THR A 20 -2.59 -6.85 1.88
N ILE A 21 -3.65 -6.14 1.51
CA ILE A 21 -3.86 -5.66 0.13
C ILE A 21 -2.72 -4.72 -0.30
N SER A 22 -2.36 -3.76 0.55
CA SER A 22 -1.27 -2.82 0.26
C SER A 22 0.08 -3.50 0.10
N ASN A 23 0.35 -4.52 0.92
CA ASN A 23 1.56 -5.33 0.77
C ASN A 23 1.58 -6.04 -0.58
N GLY A 24 0.45 -6.60 -1.02
CA GLY A 24 0.32 -7.20 -2.35
C GLY A 24 0.62 -6.22 -3.47
N SER A 25 0.12 -4.98 -3.40
CA SER A 25 0.41 -3.90 -4.36
C SER A 25 1.90 -3.61 -4.44
N VAL A 26 2.57 -3.43 -3.30
CA VAL A 26 4.01 -3.17 -3.26
C VAL A 26 4.82 -4.34 -3.84
N GLN A 27 4.43 -5.58 -3.55
CA GLN A 27 5.08 -6.77 -4.11
C GLN A 27 4.94 -6.86 -5.63
N ARG A 28 3.76 -6.54 -6.19
CA ARG A 28 3.55 -6.49 -7.65
C ARG A 28 4.42 -5.42 -8.31
N MET A 29 4.51 -4.23 -7.71
CA MET A 29 5.39 -3.16 -8.19
C MET A 29 6.86 -3.63 -8.22
N GLN A 30 7.34 -4.25 -7.15
CA GLN A 30 8.72 -4.75 -7.06
C GLN A 30 9.01 -5.80 -8.14
N ARG A 31 8.09 -6.72 -8.38
CA ARG A 31 8.23 -7.74 -9.44
C ARG A 31 8.29 -7.15 -10.83
N LEU A 32 7.51 -6.10 -11.11
CA LEU A 32 7.58 -5.39 -12.41
C LEU A 32 8.93 -4.70 -12.60
N MET A 33 9.51 -4.17 -11.53
CA MET A 33 10.81 -3.48 -11.55
C MET A 33 12.02 -4.43 -11.55
N ASP A 34 11.82 -5.69 -11.24
CA ASP A 34 12.86 -6.72 -11.29
C ASP A 34 13.00 -7.26 -12.73
N SER A 35 14.17 -7.05 -13.34
CA SER A 35 14.42 -7.45 -14.72
C SER A 35 14.37 -8.98 -14.93
N LYS A 36 14.71 -9.76 -13.91
CA LYS A 36 14.66 -11.22 -14.00
C LYS A 36 13.25 -11.76 -14.02
N LEU A 37 12.32 -11.06 -13.35
CA LEU A 37 10.92 -11.48 -13.26
C LEU A 37 10.07 -10.88 -14.37
N SER A 38 10.30 -9.61 -14.73
CA SER A 38 9.50 -8.89 -15.71
C SER A 38 9.98 -9.08 -17.15
N GLY A 39 11.27 -9.40 -17.34
CA GLY A 39 11.92 -9.38 -18.66
C GLY A 39 12.12 -7.97 -19.23
N LEU A 40 11.91 -6.93 -18.42
CA LEU A 40 12.11 -5.52 -18.77
C LEU A 40 13.41 -5.00 -18.14
N ASN A 41 13.85 -3.81 -18.52
CA ASN A 41 14.99 -3.19 -17.88
C ASN A 41 14.76 -3.01 -16.38
N SER A 42 15.80 -3.18 -15.58
CA SER A 42 15.77 -2.97 -14.13
C SER A 42 15.14 -1.61 -13.80
N TYR A 43 14.29 -1.59 -12.80
CA TYR A 43 13.53 -0.42 -12.35
C TYR A 43 12.70 0.26 -13.45
N LEU A 44 12.36 -0.47 -14.52
CA LEU A 44 11.63 0.04 -15.68
C LEU A 44 12.29 1.29 -16.31
N SER A 45 13.63 1.32 -16.28
CA SER A 45 14.40 2.39 -16.91
C SER A 45 14.27 2.31 -18.44
N PRO A 46 13.83 3.39 -19.13
CA PRO A 46 13.70 3.37 -20.58
C PRO A 46 15.06 3.32 -21.30
N VAL A 47 16.14 3.68 -20.61
CA VAL A 47 17.51 3.76 -21.14
C VAL A 47 18.46 2.74 -20.49
N GLY A 48 17.92 1.72 -19.84
CA GLY A 48 18.69 0.69 -19.14
C GLY A 48 19.49 1.25 -17.97
N GLY A 49 20.72 0.78 -17.78
CA GLY A 49 21.58 1.18 -16.65
C GLY A 49 22.00 2.65 -16.60
N LYS A 50 21.62 3.46 -17.60
CA LYS A 50 21.94 4.90 -17.64
C LYS A 50 21.01 5.74 -16.78
N SER A 51 19.92 5.18 -16.23
CA SER A 51 18.95 5.88 -15.40
C SER A 51 18.46 4.96 -14.28
N ALA A 52 18.19 5.53 -13.11
CA ALA A 52 17.60 4.82 -11.98
C ALA A 52 16.12 4.44 -12.20
N GLY A 53 15.47 4.93 -13.26
CA GLY A 53 14.06 4.64 -13.53
C GLY A 53 13.18 4.87 -12.30
N PHE A 54 12.35 3.89 -11.96
CA PHE A 54 11.44 3.92 -10.81
C PHE A 54 12.07 3.44 -9.48
N ALA A 55 13.41 3.28 -9.39
CA ALA A 55 14.07 2.87 -8.14
C ALA A 55 13.66 3.74 -6.92
N PRO A 56 13.55 5.07 -7.00
CA PRO A 56 13.10 5.89 -5.87
C PRO A 56 11.69 5.55 -5.40
N SER A 57 10.77 5.17 -6.28
CA SER A 57 9.39 4.82 -5.91
C SER A 57 9.28 3.56 -5.07
N GLN A 58 10.27 2.64 -5.13
CA GLN A 58 10.34 1.51 -4.21
C GLN A 58 10.50 1.97 -2.76
N LYS A 59 11.37 2.95 -2.51
CA LYS A 59 11.61 3.51 -1.18
C LYS A 59 10.36 4.22 -0.67
N THR A 60 9.73 5.02 -1.52
CA THR A 60 8.47 5.71 -1.21
C THR A 60 7.37 4.70 -0.86
N ALA A 61 7.18 3.66 -1.68
CA ALA A 61 6.17 2.63 -1.43
C ALA A 61 6.45 1.86 -0.12
N ALA A 62 7.72 1.55 0.17
CA ALA A 62 8.11 0.89 1.43
C ALA A 62 7.82 1.77 2.66
N SER A 63 8.09 3.07 2.58
CA SER A 63 7.79 4.03 3.66
C SER A 63 6.28 4.14 3.90
N ILE A 64 5.49 4.29 2.85
CA ILE A 64 4.02 4.35 2.95
C ILE A 64 3.47 3.03 3.53
N LEU A 65 3.97 1.89 3.08
CA LEU A 65 3.56 0.58 3.60
C LEU A 65 3.89 0.42 5.09
N ALA A 66 5.03 0.92 5.54
CA ALA A 66 5.41 0.91 6.96
C ALA A 66 4.41 1.72 7.79
N GLU A 67 3.99 2.90 7.31
CA GLU A 67 2.98 3.71 7.98
C GLU A 67 1.60 3.04 7.98
N ILE A 68 1.18 2.40 6.88
CA ILE A 68 -0.05 1.61 6.81
C ILE A 68 -0.04 0.50 7.87
N ARG A 69 1.08 -0.23 8.02
CA ARG A 69 1.25 -1.27 9.04
C ARG A 69 1.17 -0.70 10.46
N HIS A 70 1.81 0.43 10.70
CA HIS A 70 1.74 1.11 11.99
C HIS A 70 0.30 1.51 12.36
N LEU A 71 -0.47 2.03 11.39
CA LEU A 71 -1.86 2.39 11.61
C LEU A 71 -2.76 1.17 11.89
N ALA A 72 -2.39 -0.02 11.44
CA ALA A 72 -3.15 -1.24 11.67
C ALA A 72 -2.93 -1.86 13.06
N LEU A 73 -2.02 -1.33 13.87
CA LEU A 73 -1.88 -1.77 15.26
C LEU A 73 -3.18 -1.48 16.03
N PRO A 74 -3.74 -2.45 16.74
CA PRO A 74 -4.95 -2.24 17.52
C PRO A 74 -4.79 -1.12 18.56
N ILE A 75 -5.87 -0.45 18.89
CA ILE A 75 -5.96 0.54 19.96
C ILE A 75 -7.14 0.25 20.90
N SER A 76 -8.06 -0.61 20.47
CA SER A 76 -9.26 -0.98 21.22
C SER A 76 -8.97 -1.75 22.52
N PHE A 77 -7.75 -2.31 22.66
CA PHE A 77 -7.34 -2.98 23.89
C PHE A 77 -6.96 -2.02 25.03
N ASP A 78 -6.73 -0.76 24.71
CA ASP A 78 -6.36 0.28 25.70
C ASP A 78 -7.63 0.99 26.20
N ALA A 79 -8.57 0.20 26.69
CA ALA A 79 -9.82 0.68 27.24
C ALA A 79 -9.73 0.71 28.78
N SER A 80 -9.92 1.88 29.36
CA SER A 80 -9.95 2.07 30.81
C SER A 80 -11.36 2.41 31.30
N PRO A 81 -11.73 2.04 32.53
CA PRO A 81 -12.97 2.52 33.13
C PRO A 81 -12.97 4.04 33.21
N VAL A 82 -14.12 4.64 32.92
CA VAL A 82 -14.34 6.10 32.98
C VAL A 82 -15.61 6.43 33.75
N SER A 83 -15.88 7.72 33.99
CA SER A 83 -17.08 8.16 34.70
C SER A 83 -17.22 7.51 36.09
N ASP A 84 -16.19 7.61 36.93
CA ASP A 84 -16.16 7.00 38.28
C ASP A 84 -16.44 5.50 38.29
N SER A 85 -15.96 4.80 37.28
CA SER A 85 -16.17 3.35 37.06
C SER A 85 -17.62 2.94 36.78
N VAL A 86 -18.46 3.88 36.40
CA VAL A 86 -19.82 3.59 35.91
C VAL A 86 -19.78 3.00 34.50
N GLU A 87 -18.79 3.39 33.71
CA GLU A 87 -18.52 2.86 32.39
C GLU A 87 -17.30 1.93 32.43
N ASP A 88 -17.53 0.65 32.21
CA ASP A 88 -16.51 -0.40 32.36
C ASP A 88 -15.36 -0.26 31.37
N MET A 89 -15.63 0.26 30.17
CA MET A 89 -14.64 0.48 29.14
C MET A 89 -15.03 1.65 28.23
N SER A 90 -14.03 2.45 27.86
CA SER A 90 -14.17 3.42 26.78
C SER A 90 -13.79 2.74 25.45
N THR A 91 -14.68 2.78 24.46
CA THR A 91 -14.35 2.29 23.12
C THR A 91 -13.46 3.30 22.41
N MET A 92 -12.29 2.95 21.98
CA MET A 92 -11.41 3.84 21.22
C MET A 92 -11.89 4.09 19.78
N THR A 93 -13.20 4.03 19.53
CA THR A 93 -13.83 4.19 18.21
C THR A 93 -13.42 5.48 17.49
N PRO A 94 -13.38 6.68 18.13
CA PRO A 94 -12.92 7.88 17.46
C PRO A 94 -11.45 7.78 16.99
N SER A 95 -10.61 7.15 17.78
CA SER A 95 -9.20 6.95 17.44
C SER A 95 -9.02 5.92 16.33
N SER A 96 -9.74 4.80 16.38
CA SER A 96 -9.76 3.78 15.32
C SER A 96 -10.28 4.38 14.00
N SER A 97 -11.32 5.21 14.06
CA SER A 97 -11.86 5.91 12.88
C SER A 97 -10.82 6.84 12.23
N LYS A 98 -10.12 7.66 13.02
CA LYS A 98 -9.06 8.55 12.51
C LYS A 98 -7.93 7.75 11.85
N LYS A 99 -7.52 6.64 12.45
CA LYS A 99 -6.49 5.75 11.89
C LYS A 99 -6.95 5.15 10.56
N LEU A 100 -8.18 4.66 10.47
CA LEU A 100 -8.75 4.08 9.26
C LEU A 100 -8.84 5.10 8.12
N ILE A 101 -9.28 6.34 8.42
CA ILE A 101 -9.33 7.43 7.43
C ILE A 101 -7.92 7.72 6.90
N LYS A 102 -6.93 7.88 7.79
CA LYS A 102 -5.54 8.12 7.38
C LYS A 102 -4.99 6.97 6.55
N GLN A 103 -5.24 5.72 6.97
CA GLN A 103 -4.82 4.54 6.23
C GLN A 103 -5.43 4.50 4.81
N SER A 104 -6.71 4.86 4.67
CA SER A 104 -7.38 4.93 3.36
C SER A 104 -6.71 5.93 2.41
N GLN A 105 -6.22 7.05 2.93
CA GLN A 105 -5.47 8.03 2.12
C GLN A 105 -4.13 7.45 1.64
N LEU A 106 -3.41 6.74 2.50
CA LEU A 106 -2.14 6.10 2.15
C LEU A 106 -2.32 4.96 1.13
N ILE A 107 -3.41 4.21 1.23
CA ILE A 107 -3.75 3.16 0.26
C ILE A 107 -3.96 3.75 -1.14
N LYS A 108 -4.63 4.90 -1.24
CA LYS A 108 -4.79 5.60 -2.53
C LYS A 108 -3.44 5.96 -3.15
N LEU A 109 -2.46 6.39 -2.34
CA LEU A 109 -1.11 6.69 -2.82
C LEU A 109 -0.39 5.44 -3.32
N ILE A 110 -0.45 4.32 -2.59
CA ILE A 110 0.14 3.05 -3.05
C ILE A 110 -0.52 2.58 -4.34
N SER A 111 -1.84 2.64 -4.44
CA SER A 111 -2.56 2.26 -5.66
C SER A 111 -2.18 3.15 -6.85
N GLY A 112 -2.02 4.46 -6.63
CA GLY A 112 -1.54 5.38 -7.66
C GLY A 112 -0.12 5.06 -8.13
N LEU A 113 0.79 4.75 -7.20
CA LEU A 113 2.15 4.31 -7.53
C LEU A 113 2.15 3.00 -8.30
N GLU A 114 1.35 2.02 -7.89
CA GLU A 114 1.20 0.75 -8.63
C GLU A 114 0.71 0.99 -10.05
N CYS A 115 -0.29 1.84 -10.24
CA CYS A 115 -0.80 2.20 -11.55
C CYS A 115 0.29 2.83 -12.44
N LEU A 116 1.06 3.78 -11.92
CA LEU A 116 2.17 4.41 -12.65
C LEU A 116 3.23 3.40 -13.09
N VAL A 117 3.63 2.51 -12.18
CA VAL A 117 4.61 1.46 -12.47
C VAL A 117 4.07 0.47 -13.51
N ALA A 118 2.79 0.09 -13.41
CA ALA A 118 2.16 -0.80 -14.37
C ALA A 118 2.06 -0.16 -15.78
N CYS A 119 1.68 1.11 -15.87
CA CYS A 119 1.63 1.85 -17.14
C CYS A 119 3.01 1.90 -17.81
N GLN A 120 4.06 2.23 -17.04
CA GLN A 120 5.42 2.24 -17.56
C GLN A 120 5.86 0.86 -18.09
N ALA A 121 5.54 -0.20 -17.36
CA ALA A 121 5.85 -1.56 -17.78
C ALA A 121 5.12 -1.94 -19.09
N LEU A 122 3.86 -1.55 -19.24
CA LEU A 122 3.07 -1.75 -20.45
C LEU A 122 3.69 -0.99 -21.64
N ASP A 123 4.04 0.27 -21.47
CA ASP A 123 4.68 1.09 -22.51
C ASP A 123 6.00 0.48 -22.99
N MET A 124 6.81 -0.01 -22.07
CA MET A 124 8.07 -0.67 -22.43
C MET A 124 7.84 -1.97 -23.19
N ARG A 125 6.87 -2.79 -22.77
CA ARG A 125 6.50 -4.02 -23.51
C ARG A 125 5.99 -3.72 -24.91
N TYR A 126 5.13 -2.73 -25.05
CA TYR A 126 4.61 -2.32 -26.34
C TYR A 126 5.72 -1.87 -27.31
N LYS A 127 6.65 -1.03 -26.83
CA LYS A 127 7.83 -0.61 -27.61
C LYS A 127 8.70 -1.78 -28.03
N ASN A 128 8.93 -2.74 -27.15
CA ASN A 128 9.72 -3.95 -27.47
C ASN A 128 9.06 -4.79 -28.55
N VAL A 129 7.72 -4.95 -28.52
CA VAL A 129 6.96 -5.67 -29.55
C VAL A 129 7.04 -4.95 -30.90
N LEU A 130 6.92 -3.62 -30.92
CA LEU A 130 7.04 -2.84 -32.16
C LEU A 130 8.43 -2.94 -32.78
N ASN A 131 9.48 -2.89 -31.95
CA ASN A 131 10.86 -2.99 -32.40
C ASN A 131 11.16 -4.39 -32.98
N SER A 132 10.67 -5.47 -32.35
CA SER A 132 10.85 -6.83 -32.86
C SER A 132 10.17 -7.04 -34.22
N LYS A 133 8.99 -6.44 -34.46
CA LYS A 133 8.32 -6.50 -35.76
C LYS A 133 9.07 -5.76 -36.89
N LYS A 134 9.80 -4.68 -36.54
CA LYS A 134 10.61 -3.94 -37.52
C LYS A 134 11.89 -4.67 -37.95
N ILE A 135 12.36 -5.65 -37.17
CA ILE A 135 13.55 -6.44 -37.49
C ILE A 135 13.20 -7.61 -38.43
N ILE A 136 11.93 -8.02 -38.46
CA ILE A 136 11.44 -9.17 -39.27
C ILE A 136 10.88 -8.75 -40.63
N ALA A 137 10.67 -7.45 -40.85
CA ALA A 137 10.24 -6.85 -42.11
C ALA A 137 11.42 -6.32 -42.92
#